data_9c40848b2958ac91aeaf5c41bf60d142
#
_entry.id   9c40848b2958ac91aeaf5c41bf60d142
#
_cell.length_a   1.000
_cell.length_b   1.000
_cell.length_c   1.000
_cell.angle_alpha   90.00
_cell.angle_beta   90.00
_cell.angle_gamma   90.00
#
_symmetry.space_group_name_H-M   'P 1'
#
loop_
_entity.id
_entity.type
_entity.pdbx_description
1 polymer ?
#
loop_
_entity_poly.entity_id
_entity_poly.type
_entity_poly.pdbx_seq_one_letter_code
_entity_poly.pdbx_strand_id
1 'polypeptide(L)'
;VYTIGQFSKIGRVSTKTLRYYDEINLLKPMHVDSDTQYRYYAYEQVLKLLSISELKEYGLKLEEIKAIMDKDDADLLKKFLQNKIAEINKEVQNSLKLKNSIEQKIKKIELGGNIMEAKKDLKVELKERKSLIVISRRTITSMSNISSVIGKVFEDIFRMNLKPSGPVMTIYHDKQEFDVENADCEVCVPVNSRVNAEKNENVKELAGGLVASTTFVGPYSRLGEAYAKVVKWIEDNGYKYNGAPFDIYLNGPQSVKSPEEFVTEVCFPISK
;
A
#
# COMPACT_ATOMS: atom_id res chain seq x y z
N VAL A 1 -46.48 -10.92 15.66
CA VAL A 1 -46.26 -10.02 14.51
C VAL A 1 -46.00 -8.61 15.05
N TYR A 2 -44.99 -7.92 14.54
CA TYR A 2 -44.57 -6.59 14.95
C TYR A 2 -44.76 -5.60 13.80
N THR A 3 -45.19 -4.40 14.09
CA THR A 3 -45.10 -3.28 13.14
C THR A 3 -43.63 -2.89 12.94
N ILE A 4 -43.29 -2.23 11.82
CA ILE A 4 -41.95 -1.75 11.57
C ILE A 4 -41.38 -0.90 12.71
N GLY A 5 -42.23 -0.11 13.39
CA GLY A 5 -41.85 0.70 14.54
C GLY A 5 -41.51 -0.11 15.78
N GLN A 6 -42.26 -1.19 16.05
CA GLN A 6 -41.97 -2.13 17.14
C GLN A 6 -40.70 -2.93 16.84
N PHE A 7 -40.58 -3.43 15.62
CA PHE A 7 -39.41 -4.20 15.17
C PHE A 7 -38.13 -3.38 15.17
N SER A 8 -38.21 -2.11 14.79
CA SER A 8 -37.13 -1.10 14.91
C SER A 8 -36.60 -0.98 16.34
N LYS A 9 -37.51 -0.93 17.33
CA LYS A 9 -37.13 -0.84 18.75
C LYS A 9 -36.45 -2.10 19.24
N ILE A 10 -36.96 -3.29 18.85
CA ILE A 10 -36.41 -4.58 19.22
C ILE A 10 -34.96 -4.73 18.68
N GLY A 11 -34.76 -4.44 17.38
CA GLY A 11 -33.48 -4.56 16.73
C GLY A 11 -32.52 -3.37 16.91
N ARG A 12 -32.97 -2.31 17.61
CA ARG A 12 -32.19 -1.05 17.78
C ARG A 12 -31.69 -0.46 16.47
N VAL A 13 -32.48 -0.60 15.41
CA VAL A 13 -32.19 -0.02 14.09
C VAL A 13 -33.31 0.91 13.65
N SER A 14 -33.00 1.91 12.82
CA SER A 14 -34.02 2.84 12.36
C SER A 14 -35.03 2.16 11.41
N THR A 15 -36.28 2.67 11.35
CA THR A 15 -37.25 2.24 10.35
C THR A 15 -36.76 2.50 8.92
N LYS A 16 -35.91 3.51 8.71
CA LYS A 16 -35.24 3.77 7.43
C LYS A 16 -34.27 2.63 7.08
N THR A 17 -33.51 2.15 8.05
CA THR A 17 -32.60 0.99 7.87
C THR A 17 -33.38 -0.28 7.52
N LEU A 18 -34.52 -0.53 8.18
CA LEU A 18 -35.36 -1.70 7.87
C LEU A 18 -35.97 -1.63 6.46
N ARG A 19 -36.36 -0.44 5.99
CA ARG A 19 -36.81 -0.24 4.60
C ARG A 19 -35.69 -0.50 3.62
N TYR A 20 -34.49 -0.02 3.92
CA TYR A 20 -33.31 -0.29 3.09
C TYR A 20 -32.96 -1.79 3.05
N TYR A 21 -33.07 -2.51 4.17
CA TYR A 21 -32.87 -3.96 4.20
C TYR A 21 -33.89 -4.72 3.36
N ASP A 22 -35.13 -4.23 3.29
CA ASP A 22 -36.17 -4.74 2.40
C ASP A 22 -35.80 -4.49 0.93
N GLU A 23 -35.40 -3.26 0.57
CA GLU A 23 -35.00 -2.87 -0.79
C GLU A 23 -33.85 -3.71 -1.35
N ILE A 24 -32.82 -3.96 -0.53
CA ILE A 24 -31.67 -4.78 -0.93
C ILE A 24 -31.91 -6.29 -0.79
N ASN A 25 -33.10 -6.71 -0.40
CA ASN A 25 -33.49 -8.10 -0.15
C ASN A 25 -32.67 -8.80 0.97
N LEU A 26 -32.19 -8.06 1.96
CA LEU A 26 -31.47 -8.62 3.11
C LEU A 26 -32.45 -9.10 4.20
N LEU A 27 -33.48 -8.32 4.48
CA LEU A 27 -34.53 -8.65 5.45
C LEU A 27 -35.88 -8.11 4.97
N LYS A 28 -36.66 -8.96 4.31
CA LYS A 28 -38.02 -8.62 3.83
C LYS A 28 -39.01 -8.68 4.97
N PRO A 29 -40.02 -7.79 5.03
CA PRO A 29 -41.14 -7.94 5.95
C PRO A 29 -41.90 -9.25 5.64
N MET A 30 -42.50 -9.83 6.65
CA MET A 30 -43.39 -11.00 6.50
C MET A 30 -44.61 -10.60 5.65
N HIS A 31 -45.14 -9.42 5.84
CA HIS A 31 -46.31 -8.90 5.14
C HIS A 31 -46.21 -7.38 4.97
N VAL A 32 -46.68 -6.90 3.83
CA VAL A 32 -46.90 -5.48 3.56
C VAL A 32 -48.41 -5.29 3.31
N ASP A 33 -49.04 -4.50 4.09
CA ASP A 33 -50.46 -4.20 3.95
C ASP A 33 -50.71 -3.46 2.62
N SER A 34 -51.67 -3.96 1.82
CA SER A 34 -51.92 -3.43 0.47
C SER A 34 -52.48 -2.02 0.48
N ASP A 35 -53.26 -1.66 1.50
CA ASP A 35 -53.99 -0.38 1.54
C ASP A 35 -53.15 0.72 2.20
N THR A 36 -52.45 0.38 3.28
CA THR A 36 -51.69 1.32 4.08
C THR A 36 -50.20 1.32 3.80
N GLN A 37 -49.72 0.33 3.05
CA GLN A 37 -48.28 0.09 2.77
C GLN A 37 -47.45 -0.11 4.05
N TYR A 38 -48.11 -0.47 5.17
CA TYR A 38 -47.44 -0.75 6.43
C TYR A 38 -46.75 -2.12 6.38
N ARG A 39 -45.53 -2.15 6.93
CA ARG A 39 -44.69 -3.37 6.99
C ARG A 39 -44.82 -4.05 8.34
N TYR A 40 -45.00 -5.37 8.30
CA TYR A 40 -45.11 -6.23 9.46
C TYR A 40 -44.05 -7.32 9.43
N TYR A 41 -43.47 -7.60 10.59
CA TYR A 41 -42.39 -8.57 10.78
C TYR A 41 -42.81 -9.67 11.76
N ALA A 42 -42.35 -10.90 11.51
CA ALA A 42 -42.58 -12.03 12.39
C ALA A 42 -41.58 -12.07 13.55
N TYR A 43 -41.92 -12.80 14.61
CA TYR A 43 -41.00 -12.99 15.75
C TYR A 43 -39.71 -13.69 15.33
N GLU A 44 -39.79 -14.67 14.46
CA GLU A 44 -38.65 -15.45 13.93
C GLU A 44 -37.64 -14.59 13.20
N GLN A 45 -38.08 -13.46 12.63
CA GLN A 45 -37.21 -12.49 11.94
C GLN A 45 -36.36 -11.64 12.89
N VAL A 46 -36.69 -11.66 14.21
CA VAL A 46 -35.87 -10.97 15.22
C VAL A 46 -34.47 -11.54 15.25
N LEU A 47 -34.34 -12.88 15.26
CA LEU A 47 -33.02 -13.54 15.26
C LEU A 47 -32.19 -13.16 14.03
N LYS A 48 -32.82 -13.12 12.85
CA LYS A 48 -32.15 -12.69 11.62
C LYS A 48 -31.67 -11.24 11.71
N LEU A 49 -32.49 -10.34 12.27
CA LEU A 49 -32.10 -8.94 12.45
C LEU A 49 -30.92 -8.78 13.43
N LEU A 50 -30.93 -9.55 14.55
CA LEU A 50 -29.85 -9.52 15.53
C LEU A 50 -28.53 -10.05 14.90
N SER A 51 -28.59 -11.14 14.15
CA SER A 51 -27.41 -11.66 13.43
C SER A 51 -26.87 -10.64 12.41
N ILE A 52 -27.73 -9.94 11.67
CA ILE A 52 -27.30 -8.87 10.77
C ILE A 52 -26.58 -7.75 11.55
N SER A 53 -27.13 -7.38 12.71
CA SER A 53 -26.53 -6.33 13.55
C SER A 53 -25.18 -6.74 14.10
N GLU A 54 -25.04 -7.96 14.58
CA GLU A 54 -23.78 -8.53 15.08
C GLU A 54 -22.71 -8.58 13.99
N LEU A 55 -23.03 -9.07 12.81
CA LEU A 55 -22.08 -9.13 11.68
C LEU A 55 -21.65 -7.73 11.21
N LYS A 56 -22.54 -6.74 11.31
CA LYS A 56 -22.18 -5.33 11.08
C LYS A 56 -21.22 -4.79 12.13
N GLU A 57 -21.40 -5.14 13.41
CA GLU A 57 -20.45 -4.76 14.48
C GLU A 57 -19.06 -5.35 14.24
N TYR A 58 -18.98 -6.55 13.65
CA TYR A 58 -17.71 -7.15 13.21
C TYR A 58 -17.13 -6.46 11.97
N GLY A 59 -17.83 -5.47 11.39
CA GLY A 59 -17.38 -4.68 10.26
C GLY A 59 -17.56 -5.35 8.90
N LEU A 60 -18.45 -6.34 8.79
CA LEU A 60 -18.83 -6.93 7.50
C LEU A 60 -19.71 -5.95 6.71
N LYS A 61 -19.54 -5.94 5.40
CA LYS A 61 -20.39 -5.18 4.48
C LYS A 61 -21.75 -5.86 4.29
N LEU A 62 -22.76 -5.08 3.94
CA LEU A 62 -24.12 -5.63 3.78
C LEU A 62 -24.21 -6.69 2.68
N GLU A 63 -23.39 -6.56 1.61
CA GLU A 63 -23.31 -7.56 0.54
C GLU A 63 -22.74 -8.89 1.04
N GLU A 64 -21.74 -8.84 1.92
CA GLU A 64 -21.13 -10.02 2.54
C GLU A 64 -22.12 -10.69 3.50
N ILE A 65 -22.80 -9.89 4.32
CA ILE A 65 -23.84 -10.37 5.25
C ILE A 65 -24.97 -11.04 4.46
N LYS A 66 -25.41 -10.43 3.35
CA LYS A 66 -26.43 -11.00 2.50
C LYS A 66 -26.01 -12.34 1.92
N ALA A 67 -24.79 -12.43 1.37
CA ALA A 67 -24.27 -13.68 0.81
C ALA A 67 -24.22 -14.82 1.85
N ILE A 68 -23.89 -14.51 3.11
CA ILE A 68 -23.88 -15.46 4.23
C ILE A 68 -25.31 -15.90 4.57
N MET A 69 -26.23 -14.94 4.72
CA MET A 69 -27.61 -15.21 5.11
C MET A 69 -28.41 -15.97 4.04
N ASP A 70 -28.14 -15.73 2.75
CA ASP A 70 -28.84 -16.37 1.65
C ASP A 70 -28.43 -17.84 1.47
N LYS A 71 -27.20 -18.21 1.85
CA LYS A 71 -26.66 -19.56 1.69
C LYS A 71 -26.74 -20.42 2.94
N ASP A 72 -26.98 -19.81 4.10
CA ASP A 72 -26.90 -20.45 5.44
C ASP A 72 -25.58 -21.26 5.59
N ASP A 73 -24.48 -20.70 5.10
CA ASP A 73 -23.20 -21.38 4.94
C ASP A 73 -22.25 -20.96 6.07
N ALA A 74 -22.13 -21.81 7.06
CA ALA A 74 -21.27 -21.59 8.22
C ALA A 74 -19.78 -21.53 7.85
N ASP A 75 -19.33 -22.23 6.80
CA ASP A 75 -17.95 -22.20 6.35
C ASP A 75 -17.63 -20.87 5.66
N LEU A 76 -18.58 -20.34 4.91
CA LEU A 76 -18.47 -18.99 4.31
C LEU A 76 -18.37 -17.93 5.41
N LEU A 77 -19.24 -17.97 6.42
CA LEU A 77 -19.19 -17.08 7.58
C LEU A 77 -17.83 -17.17 8.28
N LYS A 78 -17.37 -18.37 8.59
CA LYS A 78 -16.06 -18.61 9.22
C LYS A 78 -14.93 -17.98 8.42
N LYS A 79 -14.93 -18.12 7.10
CA LYS A 79 -13.93 -17.53 6.22
C LYS A 79 -13.92 -16.00 6.28
N PHE A 80 -15.10 -15.35 6.26
CA PHE A 80 -15.20 -13.90 6.40
C PHE A 80 -14.67 -13.42 7.75
N LEU A 81 -15.04 -14.10 8.85
CA LEU A 81 -14.57 -13.74 10.19
C LEU A 81 -13.05 -13.93 10.33
N GLN A 82 -12.48 -15.00 9.76
CA GLN A 82 -11.03 -15.21 9.75
C GLN A 82 -10.30 -14.11 8.97
N ASN A 83 -10.81 -13.69 7.81
CA ASN A 83 -10.26 -12.58 7.06
C ASN A 83 -10.31 -11.29 7.87
N LYS A 84 -11.42 -11.03 8.57
CA LYS A 84 -11.57 -9.83 9.40
C LYS A 84 -10.59 -9.81 10.57
N ILE A 85 -10.36 -10.95 11.22
CA ILE A 85 -9.33 -11.11 12.25
C ILE A 85 -7.94 -10.80 11.67
N ALA A 86 -7.63 -11.27 10.46
CA ALA A 86 -6.35 -10.99 9.81
C ALA A 86 -6.16 -9.50 9.50
N GLU A 87 -7.21 -8.81 9.04
CA GLU A 87 -7.20 -7.35 8.85
C GLU A 87 -6.92 -6.60 10.15
N ILE A 88 -7.68 -6.92 11.21
CA ILE A 88 -7.52 -6.30 12.54
C ILE A 88 -6.10 -6.55 13.07
N ASN A 89 -5.58 -7.76 12.96
CA ASN A 89 -4.23 -8.07 13.41
C ASN A 89 -3.18 -7.24 12.66
N LYS A 90 -3.37 -7.02 11.36
CA LYS A 90 -2.49 -6.16 10.56
C LYS A 90 -2.54 -4.70 11.04
N GLU A 91 -3.72 -4.17 11.32
CA GLU A 91 -3.90 -2.80 11.85
C GLU A 91 -3.27 -2.65 13.23
N VAL A 92 -3.47 -3.62 14.12
CA VAL A 92 -2.83 -3.65 15.45
C VAL A 92 -1.31 -3.65 15.33
N GLN A 93 -0.74 -4.48 14.45
CA GLN A 93 0.71 -4.52 14.24
C GLN A 93 1.25 -3.18 13.71
N ASN A 94 0.53 -2.53 12.80
CA ASN A 94 0.92 -1.21 12.31
C ASN A 94 0.87 -0.14 13.41
N SER A 95 -0.19 -0.16 14.24
CA SER A 95 -0.33 0.75 15.37
C SER A 95 0.77 0.53 16.42
N LEU A 96 1.16 -0.71 16.69
CA LEU A 96 2.26 -1.04 17.59
C LEU A 96 3.61 -0.54 17.05
N LYS A 97 3.87 -0.67 15.75
CA LYS A 97 5.08 -0.12 15.12
C LYS A 97 5.14 1.40 15.24
N LEU A 98 4.02 2.07 14.99
CA LEU A 98 3.93 3.53 15.13
C LEU A 98 4.15 3.97 16.57
N LYS A 99 3.50 3.29 17.55
CA LYS A 99 3.71 3.54 18.97
C LYS A 99 5.19 3.44 19.35
N ASN A 100 5.85 2.35 18.99
CA ASN A 100 7.27 2.14 19.27
C ASN A 100 8.15 3.25 18.65
N SER A 101 7.84 3.71 17.45
CA SER A 101 8.55 4.82 16.80
C SER A 101 8.40 6.13 17.58
N ILE A 102 7.18 6.42 18.07
CA ILE A 102 6.89 7.60 18.89
C ILE A 102 7.66 7.52 20.23
N GLU A 103 7.62 6.38 20.90
CA GLU A 103 8.35 6.17 22.16
C GLU A 103 9.87 6.35 22.02
N GLN A 104 10.44 5.84 20.92
CA GLN A 104 11.86 6.08 20.60
C GLN A 104 12.15 7.57 20.36
N LYS A 105 11.26 8.30 19.69
CA LYS A 105 11.41 9.74 19.47
C LYS A 105 11.36 10.52 20.78
N ILE A 106 10.40 10.19 21.67
CA ILE A 106 10.30 10.78 23.01
C ILE A 106 11.60 10.56 23.78
N LYS A 107 12.08 9.31 23.84
CA LYS A 107 13.33 8.97 24.54
C LYS A 107 14.54 9.75 24.01
N LYS A 108 14.61 9.97 22.68
CA LYS A 108 15.67 10.81 22.09
C LYS A 108 15.58 12.27 22.56
N ILE A 109 14.37 12.83 22.62
CA ILE A 109 14.14 14.20 23.10
C ILE A 109 14.53 14.34 24.57
N GLU A 110 14.13 13.38 25.42
CA GLU A 110 14.48 13.36 26.85
C GLU A 110 15.99 13.29 27.11
N LEU A 111 16.74 12.65 26.20
CA LEU A 111 18.21 12.59 26.24
C LEU A 111 18.90 13.83 25.64
N GLY A 112 18.14 14.92 25.39
CA GLY A 112 18.67 16.17 24.83
C GLY A 112 18.91 16.16 23.32
N GLY A 113 18.33 15.18 22.61
CA GLY A 113 18.40 15.10 21.15
C GLY A 113 17.60 16.23 20.47
N ASN A 114 18.14 16.77 19.42
CA ASN A 114 17.52 17.86 18.67
C ASN A 114 16.30 17.35 17.87
N ILE A 115 15.20 18.11 17.85
CA ILE A 115 13.96 17.76 17.11
C ILE A 115 14.25 17.65 15.60
N MET A 116 15.20 18.46 15.11
CA MET A 116 15.69 18.47 13.73
C MET A 116 17.12 17.91 13.68
N GLU A 117 17.34 16.66 14.04
CA GLU A 117 18.62 16.03 13.72
C GLU A 117 18.73 15.80 12.20
N ALA A 118 19.46 16.68 11.54
CA ALA A 118 20.10 16.33 10.28
C ALA A 118 21.13 15.23 10.58
N LYS A 119 20.76 13.98 10.33
CA LYS A 119 21.70 12.86 10.45
C LYS A 119 22.79 12.99 9.43
N LYS A 120 24.03 12.69 9.86
CA LYS A 120 25.28 12.51 9.08
C LYS A 120 25.37 13.33 7.81
N ASP A 121 26.44 14.04 7.69
CA ASP A 121 26.79 14.79 6.47
C ASP A 121 26.72 13.86 5.25
N LEU A 122 25.58 13.91 4.53
CA LEU A 122 25.36 13.12 3.34
C LEU A 122 26.34 13.59 2.26
N LYS A 123 27.26 12.73 1.88
CA LYS A 123 28.25 13.02 0.85
C LYS A 123 27.66 12.70 -0.51
N VAL A 124 27.62 13.67 -1.39
CA VAL A 124 27.24 13.46 -2.79
C VAL A 124 28.47 13.08 -3.60
N GLU A 125 28.35 12.05 -4.41
CA GLU A 125 29.38 11.52 -5.27
C GLU A 125 28.93 11.55 -6.73
N LEU A 126 29.89 11.85 -7.62
CA LEU A 126 29.72 11.67 -9.05
C LEU A 126 30.12 10.24 -9.42
N LYS A 127 29.24 9.54 -10.14
CA LYS A 127 29.50 8.17 -10.63
C LYS A 127 29.15 8.07 -12.09
N GLU A 128 29.98 7.43 -12.87
CA GLU A 128 29.62 7.01 -14.22
C GLU A 128 29.07 5.58 -14.17
N ARG A 129 27.82 5.42 -14.58
CA ARG A 129 27.12 4.13 -14.60
C ARG A 129 27.17 3.53 -15.99
N LYS A 130 27.41 2.23 -16.06
CA LYS A 130 27.27 1.46 -17.28
C LYS A 130 25.80 1.21 -17.59
N SER A 131 25.50 0.93 -18.87
CA SER A 131 24.16 0.45 -19.23
C SER A 131 23.85 -0.89 -18.55
N LEU A 132 22.58 -1.14 -18.25
CA LEU A 132 22.10 -2.34 -17.59
C LEU A 132 20.91 -2.90 -18.34
N ILE A 133 20.88 -4.20 -18.56
CA ILE A 133 19.68 -4.91 -18.99
C ILE A 133 18.83 -5.17 -17.74
N VAL A 134 17.58 -4.77 -17.77
CA VAL A 134 16.65 -4.92 -16.65
C VAL A 134 15.34 -5.56 -17.11
N ILE A 135 14.70 -6.26 -16.18
CA ILE A 135 13.26 -6.51 -16.26
C ILE A 135 12.57 -5.39 -15.51
N SER A 136 11.59 -4.76 -16.15
CA SER A 136 10.93 -3.60 -15.57
C SER A 136 9.41 -3.64 -15.71
N ARG A 137 8.73 -2.95 -14.77
CA ARG A 137 7.31 -2.64 -14.87
C ARG A 137 7.07 -1.20 -14.46
N ARG A 138 6.53 -0.40 -15.39
CA ARG A 138 6.07 0.97 -15.11
C ARG A 138 4.57 0.94 -14.80
N THR A 139 4.17 1.67 -13.78
CA THR A 139 2.77 1.77 -13.36
C THR A 139 2.55 3.04 -12.54
N ILE A 140 1.31 3.52 -12.55
CA ILE A 140 0.86 4.54 -11.60
C ILE A 140 0.29 3.79 -10.39
N THR A 141 0.85 4.02 -9.21
CA THR A 141 0.45 3.33 -7.98
C THR A 141 0.81 4.13 -6.74
N SER A 142 0.15 3.81 -5.62
CA SER A 142 0.56 4.33 -4.32
C SER A 142 1.91 3.73 -3.89
N MET A 143 2.78 4.53 -3.28
CA MET A 143 4.07 4.10 -2.75
C MET A 143 3.95 2.99 -1.69
N SER A 144 2.81 2.92 -0.99
CA SER A 144 2.51 1.83 -0.06
C SER A 144 2.37 0.47 -0.76
N ASN A 145 2.04 0.47 -2.05
CA ASN A 145 1.81 -0.73 -2.87
C ASN A 145 3.02 -1.14 -3.73
N ILE A 146 4.13 -0.40 -3.65
CA ILE A 146 5.34 -0.65 -4.46
C ILE A 146 5.87 -2.08 -4.30
N SER A 147 5.73 -2.67 -3.10
CA SER A 147 6.15 -4.06 -2.84
C SER A 147 5.41 -5.08 -3.71
N SER A 148 4.14 -4.83 -4.06
CA SER A 148 3.38 -5.68 -4.97
C SER A 148 3.92 -5.59 -6.40
N VAL A 149 4.33 -4.39 -6.84
CA VAL A 149 4.95 -4.20 -8.17
C VAL A 149 6.29 -4.90 -8.24
N ILE A 150 7.12 -4.81 -7.18
CA ILE A 150 8.38 -5.55 -7.05
C ILE A 150 8.12 -7.05 -7.19
N GLY A 151 7.11 -7.60 -6.50
CA GLY A 151 6.73 -9.01 -6.59
C GLY A 151 6.45 -9.43 -8.03
N LYS A 152 5.68 -8.65 -8.78
CA LYS A 152 5.37 -8.93 -10.21
C LYS A 152 6.60 -8.91 -11.10
N VAL A 153 7.59 -8.05 -10.85
CA VAL A 153 8.86 -8.05 -11.60
C VAL A 153 9.65 -9.33 -11.33
N PHE A 154 9.68 -9.81 -10.08
CA PHE A 154 10.32 -11.09 -9.76
C PHE A 154 9.59 -12.30 -10.36
N GLU A 155 8.25 -12.26 -10.45
CA GLU A 155 7.47 -13.29 -11.17
C GLU A 155 7.83 -13.33 -12.65
N ASP A 156 8.03 -12.19 -13.31
CA ASP A 156 8.47 -12.13 -14.71
C ASP A 156 9.89 -12.71 -14.87
N ILE A 157 10.82 -12.33 -13.98
CA ILE A 157 12.19 -12.86 -13.97
C ILE A 157 12.17 -14.39 -13.84
N PHE A 158 11.37 -14.92 -12.91
CA PHE A 158 11.24 -16.34 -12.69
C PHE A 158 10.63 -17.06 -13.92
N ARG A 159 9.54 -16.52 -14.48
CA ARG A 159 8.88 -17.06 -15.67
C ARG A 159 9.81 -17.11 -16.88
N MET A 160 10.72 -16.14 -17.00
CA MET A 160 11.71 -16.06 -18.07
C MET A 160 12.98 -16.89 -17.78
N ASN A 161 13.02 -17.60 -16.65
CA ASN A 161 14.19 -18.37 -16.20
C ASN A 161 15.48 -17.53 -16.13
N LEU A 162 15.33 -16.26 -15.71
CA LEU A 162 16.42 -15.32 -15.55
C LEU A 162 16.90 -15.28 -14.09
N LYS A 163 18.07 -14.68 -13.86
CA LYS A 163 18.60 -14.44 -12.51
C LYS A 163 18.87 -12.96 -12.30
N PRO A 164 18.44 -12.39 -11.17
CA PRO A 164 18.82 -11.04 -10.78
C PRO A 164 20.34 -10.91 -10.71
N SER A 165 20.87 -9.78 -11.16
CA SER A 165 22.32 -9.47 -11.15
C SER A 165 22.66 -8.22 -10.34
N GLY A 166 21.66 -7.60 -9.74
CA GLY A 166 21.82 -6.40 -8.95
C GLY A 166 20.58 -6.10 -8.09
N PRO A 167 20.65 -5.05 -7.28
CA PRO A 167 19.54 -4.63 -6.42
C PRO A 167 18.35 -4.12 -7.21
N VAL A 168 17.19 -4.14 -6.56
CA VAL A 168 15.96 -3.51 -7.08
C VAL A 168 16.17 -2.01 -7.17
N MET A 169 15.64 -1.43 -8.23
CA MET A 169 15.64 0.01 -8.49
C MET A 169 14.21 0.49 -8.74
N THR A 170 13.92 1.73 -8.36
CA THR A 170 12.67 2.41 -8.74
C THR A 170 13.01 3.74 -9.40
N ILE A 171 12.54 3.92 -10.64
CA ILE A 171 12.67 5.18 -11.39
C ILE A 171 11.35 5.94 -11.25
N TYR A 172 11.43 7.26 -11.00
CA TYR A 172 10.26 8.12 -10.82
C TYR A 172 10.09 9.02 -12.04
N HIS A 173 8.97 8.82 -12.75
CA HIS A 173 8.69 9.50 -14.02
C HIS A 173 7.79 10.73 -13.89
N ASP A 174 7.39 11.08 -12.66
CA ASP A 174 6.58 12.27 -12.39
C ASP A 174 7.31 13.54 -12.86
N LYS A 175 6.64 14.32 -13.73
CA LYS A 175 7.29 15.48 -14.38
C LYS A 175 7.10 16.80 -13.63
N GLN A 176 6.07 16.93 -12.82
CA GLN A 176 5.70 18.20 -12.17
C GLN A 176 5.60 18.04 -10.65
N GLU A 177 4.76 17.15 -10.17
CA GLU A 177 4.48 16.96 -8.75
C GLU A 177 4.52 15.47 -8.43
N PHE A 178 5.19 15.11 -7.33
CA PHE A 178 5.23 13.74 -6.85
C PHE A 178 4.02 13.47 -5.96
N ASP A 179 3.10 12.61 -6.42
CA ASP A 179 1.94 12.17 -5.64
C ASP A 179 2.20 10.79 -5.04
N VAL A 180 2.30 10.71 -3.72
CA VAL A 180 2.54 9.46 -2.98
C VAL A 180 1.46 8.40 -3.24
N GLU A 181 0.22 8.83 -3.53
CA GLU A 181 -0.90 7.92 -3.79
C GLU A 181 -1.00 7.52 -5.27
N ASN A 182 -0.43 8.31 -6.19
CA ASN A 182 -0.51 8.08 -7.64
C ASN A 182 0.85 8.30 -8.33
N ALA A 183 1.93 7.80 -7.74
CA ALA A 183 3.27 7.95 -8.30
C ALA A 183 3.44 7.18 -9.62
N ASP A 184 3.94 7.85 -10.66
CA ASP A 184 4.34 7.22 -11.92
C ASP A 184 5.74 6.63 -11.74
N CYS A 185 5.80 5.40 -11.34
CA CYS A 185 7.04 4.72 -11.01
C CYS A 185 7.30 3.50 -11.88
N GLU A 186 8.57 3.20 -12.08
CA GLU A 186 9.02 2.03 -12.80
C GLU A 186 10.00 1.22 -11.93
N VAL A 187 9.57 0.04 -11.53
CA VAL A 187 10.41 -0.91 -10.81
C VAL A 187 11.27 -1.68 -11.81
N CYS A 188 12.58 -1.68 -11.59
CA CYS A 188 13.57 -2.33 -12.43
C CYS A 188 14.43 -3.28 -11.60
N VAL A 189 14.71 -4.46 -12.15
CA VAL A 189 15.67 -5.42 -11.57
C VAL A 189 16.70 -5.80 -12.63
N PRO A 190 17.99 -5.52 -12.41
CA PRO A 190 19.06 -5.92 -13.33
C PRO A 190 19.14 -7.46 -13.47
N VAL A 191 19.41 -7.93 -14.68
CA VAL A 191 19.56 -9.36 -14.98
C VAL A 191 20.82 -9.64 -15.78
N ASN A 192 21.47 -10.77 -15.48
CA ASN A 192 22.65 -11.26 -16.21
C ASN A 192 22.20 -12.11 -17.40
N SER A 193 21.74 -11.47 -18.48
CA SER A 193 21.42 -12.22 -19.68
C SER A 193 21.38 -11.31 -20.90
N ARG A 194 21.85 -11.83 -22.05
CA ARG A 194 21.58 -11.24 -23.35
C ARG A 194 20.16 -11.62 -23.77
N VAL A 195 19.16 -11.07 -23.08
CA VAL A 195 17.76 -11.23 -23.49
C VAL A 195 17.50 -10.26 -24.62
N ASN A 196 16.87 -10.74 -25.70
CA ASN A 196 16.50 -9.86 -26.80
C ASN A 196 15.31 -8.99 -26.34
N ALA A 197 15.58 -7.71 -26.07
CA ALA A 197 14.59 -6.73 -25.64
C ALA A 197 13.45 -6.56 -26.67
N GLU A 198 13.71 -6.81 -27.96
CA GLU A 198 12.70 -6.68 -29.03
C GLU A 198 11.55 -7.69 -28.93
N LYS A 199 11.73 -8.77 -28.15
CA LYS A 199 10.72 -9.85 -28.02
C LYS A 199 9.90 -9.81 -26.73
N ASN A 200 10.18 -8.89 -25.83
CA ASN A 200 9.50 -8.88 -24.53
C ASN A 200 9.39 -7.47 -23.99
N GLU A 201 8.16 -6.98 -23.83
CA GLU A 201 7.84 -5.62 -23.39
C GLU A 201 8.40 -5.27 -22.00
N ASN A 202 8.69 -6.28 -21.17
CA ASN A 202 9.22 -6.09 -19.82
C ASN A 202 10.77 -6.07 -19.77
N VAL A 203 11.45 -6.28 -20.91
CA VAL A 203 12.92 -6.25 -21.00
C VAL A 203 13.36 -4.95 -21.64
N LYS A 204 14.22 -4.21 -20.99
CA LYS A 204 14.82 -3.02 -21.59
C LYS A 204 16.27 -2.81 -21.16
N GLU A 205 16.99 -2.01 -21.94
CA GLU A 205 18.28 -1.48 -21.57
C GLU A 205 18.11 -0.11 -20.92
N LEU A 206 18.58 0.02 -19.67
CA LEU A 206 18.76 1.31 -19.03
C LEU A 206 20.09 1.89 -19.48
N ALA A 207 20.06 3.05 -20.12
CA ALA A 207 21.27 3.72 -20.57
C ALA A 207 22.19 4.04 -19.38
N GLY A 208 23.48 3.89 -19.59
CA GLY A 208 24.50 4.39 -18.69
C GLY A 208 24.61 5.91 -18.77
N GLY A 209 25.46 6.47 -17.92
CA GLY A 209 25.73 7.90 -17.91
C GLY A 209 26.18 8.43 -16.57
N LEU A 210 26.42 9.72 -16.52
CA LEU A 210 26.85 10.40 -15.30
C LEU A 210 25.67 10.60 -14.35
N VAL A 211 25.87 10.24 -13.09
CA VAL A 211 24.88 10.42 -12.03
C VAL A 211 25.51 11.13 -10.82
N ALA A 212 24.76 12.02 -10.21
CA ALA A 212 25.02 12.50 -8.86
C ALA A 212 24.26 11.60 -7.90
N SER A 213 24.91 11.02 -6.90
CA SER A 213 24.27 10.09 -5.96
C SER A 213 24.72 10.32 -4.53
N THR A 214 23.86 9.89 -3.60
CA THR A 214 24.20 9.80 -2.18
C THR A 214 23.59 8.55 -1.58
N THR A 215 24.28 7.93 -0.61
CA THR A 215 23.77 6.79 0.13
C THR A 215 23.13 7.25 1.43
N PHE A 216 21.86 6.93 1.58
CA PHE A 216 21.06 7.23 2.76
C PHE A 216 20.87 5.97 3.61
N VAL A 217 21.03 6.10 4.93
CA VAL A 217 20.75 5.05 5.90
C VAL A 217 19.61 5.48 6.79
N GLY A 218 18.47 4.82 6.69
CA GLY A 218 17.26 5.12 7.44
C GLY A 218 15.97 4.74 6.71
N PRO A 219 14.81 5.04 7.31
CA PRO A 219 13.51 4.68 6.76
C PRO A 219 13.20 5.47 5.48
N TYR A 220 12.45 4.85 4.57
CA TYR A 220 12.05 5.47 3.29
C TYR A 220 11.30 6.80 3.45
N SER A 221 10.57 6.98 4.56
CA SER A 221 9.88 8.23 4.87
C SER A 221 10.82 9.45 5.04
N ARG A 222 12.13 9.22 5.17
CA ARG A 222 13.15 10.24 5.31
C ARG A 222 14.06 10.39 4.09
N LEU A 223 13.81 9.67 3.00
CA LEU A 223 14.60 9.79 1.76
C LEU A 223 14.63 11.22 1.20
N GLY A 224 13.61 12.03 1.49
CA GLY A 224 13.60 13.45 1.13
C GLY A 224 14.84 14.22 1.58
N GLU A 225 15.53 13.79 2.65
CA GLU A 225 16.81 14.40 3.08
C GLU A 225 17.93 14.17 2.06
N ALA A 226 18.00 12.95 1.50
CA ALA A 226 18.96 12.59 0.47
C ALA A 226 18.66 13.29 -0.84
N TYR A 227 17.38 13.32 -1.24
CA TYR A 227 16.91 14.05 -2.42
C TYR A 227 17.30 15.53 -2.35
N ALA A 228 16.96 16.23 -1.26
CA ALA A 228 17.30 17.63 -1.06
C ALA A 228 18.82 17.90 -1.13
N LYS A 229 19.63 16.97 -0.57
CA LYS A 229 21.09 17.10 -0.58
C LYS A 229 21.67 16.98 -2.00
N VAL A 230 21.19 15.99 -2.78
CA VAL A 230 21.65 15.77 -4.16
C VAL A 230 21.21 16.93 -5.07
N VAL A 231 19.93 17.34 -4.98
CA VAL A 231 19.39 18.47 -5.75
C VAL A 231 20.21 19.73 -5.50
N LYS A 232 20.41 20.11 -4.22
CA LYS A 232 21.24 21.26 -3.87
C LYS A 232 22.64 21.14 -4.41
N TRP A 233 23.27 19.98 -4.33
CA TRP A 233 24.61 19.75 -4.85
C TRP A 233 24.68 19.93 -6.38
N ILE A 234 23.69 19.44 -7.13
CA ILE A 234 23.59 19.59 -8.59
C ILE A 234 23.53 21.08 -8.96
N GLU A 235 22.70 21.87 -8.28
CA GLU A 235 22.55 23.31 -8.48
C GLU A 235 23.84 24.06 -8.15
N ASP A 236 24.44 23.80 -6.99
CA ASP A 236 25.66 24.43 -6.53
C ASP A 236 26.87 24.17 -7.46
N ASN A 237 26.87 23.04 -8.20
CA ASN A 237 27.94 22.64 -9.10
C ASN A 237 27.65 22.88 -10.61
N GLY A 238 26.47 23.45 -10.93
CA GLY A 238 26.13 23.88 -12.29
C GLY A 238 25.85 22.73 -13.26
N TYR A 239 25.42 21.55 -12.76
CA TYR A 239 24.96 20.46 -13.59
C TYR A 239 23.49 20.60 -13.97
N LYS A 240 23.07 19.94 -15.05
CA LYS A 240 21.69 19.88 -15.52
C LYS A 240 21.14 18.47 -15.32
N TYR A 241 19.85 18.35 -15.02
CA TYR A 241 19.18 17.06 -14.98
C TYR A 241 19.13 16.43 -16.39
N ASN A 242 19.46 15.15 -16.49
CA ASN A 242 19.50 14.41 -17.75
C ASN A 242 18.73 13.08 -17.66
N GLY A 243 17.59 13.10 -16.98
CA GLY A 243 16.73 11.93 -16.83
C GLY A 243 15.95 11.93 -15.52
N ALA A 244 15.10 10.92 -15.38
CA ALA A 244 14.31 10.72 -14.19
C ALA A 244 15.19 10.27 -13.02
N PRO A 245 14.97 10.77 -11.80
CA PRO A 245 15.67 10.29 -10.62
C PRO A 245 15.26 8.85 -10.28
N PHE A 246 16.14 8.15 -9.61
CA PHE A 246 15.87 6.76 -9.23
C PHE A 246 16.56 6.38 -7.92
N ASP A 247 15.93 5.45 -7.21
CA ASP A 247 16.43 4.85 -6.00
C ASP A 247 16.95 3.44 -6.26
N ILE A 248 18.04 3.06 -5.57
CA ILE A 248 18.57 1.71 -5.56
C ILE A 248 18.49 1.19 -4.13
N TYR A 249 17.76 0.11 -3.93
CA TYR A 249 17.60 -0.49 -2.60
C TYR A 249 18.72 -1.49 -2.33
N LEU A 250 19.79 -1.03 -1.66
CA LEU A 250 20.95 -1.87 -1.35
C LEU A 250 20.63 -2.91 -0.27
N ASN A 251 19.72 -2.59 0.63
CA ASN A 251 19.04 -3.53 1.52
C ASN A 251 17.62 -3.02 1.83
N GLY A 252 16.82 -3.81 2.54
CA GLY A 252 15.44 -3.42 2.84
C GLY A 252 14.73 -4.39 3.78
N PRO A 253 13.38 -4.36 3.82
CA PRO A 253 12.58 -5.10 4.80
C PRO A 253 12.81 -6.62 4.86
N GLN A 254 13.38 -7.21 3.81
CA GLN A 254 13.67 -8.65 3.76
C GLN A 254 15.04 -9.00 4.32
N SER A 255 15.96 -8.04 4.44
CA SER A 255 17.36 -8.26 4.82
C SER A 255 17.72 -7.70 6.19
N VAL A 256 16.96 -6.73 6.72
CA VAL A 256 17.22 -6.10 8.02
C VAL A 256 15.94 -5.96 8.83
N LYS A 257 16.09 -5.89 10.17
CA LYS A 257 14.95 -5.92 11.11
C LYS A 257 14.33 -4.55 11.37
N SER A 258 15.11 -3.49 11.22
CA SER A 258 14.67 -2.12 11.51
C SER A 258 14.71 -1.25 10.26
N PRO A 259 13.69 -0.42 10.01
CA PRO A 259 13.74 0.59 8.95
C PRO A 259 14.90 1.58 9.07
N GLU A 260 15.43 1.77 10.28
CA GLU A 260 16.62 2.62 10.54
C GLU A 260 17.91 2.05 9.92
N GLU A 261 17.89 0.78 9.54
CA GLU A 261 19.02 0.06 8.91
C GLU A 261 18.89 -0.02 7.38
N PHE A 262 17.79 0.47 6.80
CA PHE A 262 17.63 0.49 5.34
C PHE A 262 18.73 1.33 4.71
N VAL A 263 19.30 0.82 3.61
CA VAL A 263 20.33 1.51 2.84
C VAL A 263 19.82 1.71 1.42
N THR A 264 19.62 2.97 1.05
CA THR A 264 19.13 3.37 -0.27
C THR A 264 20.12 4.34 -0.90
N GLU A 265 20.51 4.09 -2.13
CA GLU A 265 21.25 5.05 -2.93
C GLU A 265 20.28 5.85 -3.79
N VAL A 266 20.20 7.15 -3.55
CA VAL A 266 19.42 8.11 -4.34
C VAL A 266 20.28 8.63 -5.47
N CYS A 267 19.81 8.52 -6.71
CA CYS A 267 20.56 8.83 -7.92
C CYS A 267 19.80 9.80 -8.82
N PHE A 268 20.51 10.79 -9.34
CA PHE A 268 20.02 11.74 -10.33
C PHE A 268 20.91 11.67 -11.59
N PRO A 269 20.38 11.26 -12.77
CA PRO A 269 21.08 11.39 -14.03
C PRO A 269 21.34 12.89 -14.32
N ILE A 270 22.58 13.22 -14.69
CA ILE A 270 23.00 14.59 -14.92
C ILE A 270 23.89 14.72 -16.16
N SER A 271 23.97 15.95 -16.67
CA SER A 271 24.93 16.37 -17.70
C SER A 271 25.54 17.74 -17.33
N LYS A 272 26.64 18.06 -17.94
CA LYS A 272 27.23 19.43 -17.86
C LYS A 272 26.43 20.43 -18.66
#